data_d9b5428282f48b99a255d11c9504406c
#
_entry.id   d9b5428282f48b99a255d11c9504406c
#
_cell.length_a   1.000
_cell.length_b   1.000
_cell.length_c   1.000
_cell.angle_alpha   90.00
_cell.angle_beta   90.00
_cell.angle_gamma   90.00
#
_symmetry.space_group_name_H-M   'P 1'
#
loop_
_entity.id
_entity.type
_entity.pdbx_description
1 polymer ?
#
loop_
_entity_poly.entity_id
_entity_poly.type
_entity_poly.pdbx_seq_one_letter_code
_entity_poly.pdbx_strand_id
1 'polypeptide(L)'
;MGTFDVSLLSLDDGIFEVKATAGDTHLGGEDFDNRLVNHFVDEFKRKHKKDLSTNAKALRRLRTACERAKRVLSSAAQAAIEIDSLFEGIDFQSQITRARFEELCGDLFRKTLDPVSRVLADSKIDKRSIQEVVLVGGSIRIPKIQQLLSDYFG
;
A
#
# COMPACT_ATOMS: atom_id res chain seq x y z
N MET A 1 -11.93 0.53 3.85
CA MET A 1 -11.71 -0.09 2.55
C MET A 1 -11.17 0.97 1.60
N GLY A 2 -10.01 0.74 1.02
CA GLY A 2 -9.38 1.70 0.14
C GLY A 2 -9.57 1.35 -1.32
N THR A 3 -9.72 2.38 -2.14
CA THR A 3 -9.69 2.25 -3.60
C THR A 3 -8.53 3.09 -4.12
N PHE A 4 -8.05 2.75 -5.31
CA PHE A 4 -7.05 3.53 -6.01
C PHE A 4 -7.70 4.19 -7.22
N ASP A 5 -7.64 5.51 -7.28
CA ASP A 5 -8.29 6.29 -8.34
C ASP A 5 -7.30 7.29 -8.92
N VAL A 6 -7.40 7.48 -10.24
CA VAL A 6 -6.59 8.43 -10.99
C VAL A 6 -7.51 9.30 -11.84
N SER A 7 -7.29 10.60 -11.81
CA SER A 7 -8.01 11.54 -12.65
C SER A 7 -7.00 12.44 -13.37
N LEU A 8 -7.22 12.62 -14.66
CA LEU A 8 -6.45 13.59 -15.44
C LEU A 8 -7.30 14.82 -15.66
N LEU A 9 -6.77 15.95 -15.23
CA LEU A 9 -7.46 17.23 -15.30
C LEU A 9 -6.69 18.20 -16.18
N SER A 10 -7.41 19.03 -16.91
CA SER A 10 -6.84 20.24 -17.51
C SER A 10 -7.38 21.46 -16.77
N LEU A 11 -6.52 22.46 -16.60
CA LEU A 11 -6.90 23.75 -16.04
C LEU A 11 -6.69 24.81 -17.11
N ASP A 12 -7.78 25.46 -17.52
CA ASP A 12 -7.75 26.54 -18.52
C ASP A 12 -8.64 27.65 -18.05
N ASP A 13 -8.09 28.88 -18.00
CA ASP A 13 -8.79 30.11 -17.55
C ASP A 13 -9.51 29.90 -16.20
N GLY A 14 -8.89 29.18 -15.27
CA GLY A 14 -9.47 28.90 -13.94
C GLY A 14 -10.54 27.86 -13.92
N ILE A 15 -10.78 27.15 -15.02
CA ILE A 15 -11.78 26.11 -15.12
C ILE A 15 -11.10 24.74 -15.20
N PHE A 16 -11.48 23.84 -14.31
CA PHE A 16 -11.02 22.46 -14.35
C PHE A 16 -11.92 21.61 -15.24
N GLU A 17 -11.30 20.82 -16.10
CA GLU A 17 -12.00 19.86 -16.94
C GLU A 17 -11.39 18.47 -16.72
N VAL A 18 -12.25 17.48 -16.42
CA VAL A 18 -11.81 16.08 -16.27
C VAL A 18 -11.66 15.48 -17.67
N LYS A 19 -10.45 15.11 -18.02
CA LYS A 19 -10.15 14.51 -19.34
C LYS A 19 -10.31 13.00 -19.36
N ALA A 20 -9.96 12.33 -18.27
CA ALA A 20 -10.08 10.88 -18.14
C ALA A 20 -9.99 10.48 -16.68
N THR A 21 -10.61 9.36 -16.34
CA THR A 21 -10.50 8.76 -15.01
C THR A 21 -10.31 7.25 -15.16
N ALA A 22 -9.58 6.68 -14.22
CA ALA A 22 -9.42 5.23 -14.09
C ALA A 22 -9.17 4.90 -12.63
N GLY A 23 -9.30 3.64 -12.26
CA GLY A 23 -9.05 3.22 -10.90
C GLY A 23 -9.04 1.71 -10.77
N ASP A 24 -8.74 1.27 -9.56
CA ASP A 24 -8.78 -0.14 -9.19
C ASP A 24 -9.48 -0.25 -7.84
N THR A 25 -10.68 -0.81 -7.85
CA THR A 25 -11.49 -0.98 -6.64
C THR A 25 -10.94 -2.07 -5.72
N HIS A 26 -9.99 -2.87 -6.21
CA HIS A 26 -9.35 -3.94 -5.47
C HIS A 26 -7.92 -3.59 -5.05
N LEU A 27 -7.53 -2.31 -5.15
CA LEU A 27 -6.22 -1.84 -4.76
C LEU A 27 -6.38 -0.68 -3.77
N GLY A 28 -5.93 -0.91 -2.54
CA GLY A 28 -5.99 0.10 -1.48
C GLY A 28 -5.06 -0.23 -0.33
N GLY A 29 -5.07 0.60 0.70
CA GLY A 29 -4.19 0.42 1.86
C GLY A 29 -4.35 -0.92 2.55
N GLU A 30 -5.56 -1.48 2.56
CA GLU A 30 -5.83 -2.79 3.16
C GLU A 30 -5.08 -3.92 2.46
N ASP A 31 -4.82 -3.81 1.17
CA ASP A 31 -4.09 -4.84 0.43
C ASP A 31 -2.64 -4.92 0.90
N PHE A 32 -2.04 -3.78 1.20
CA PHE A 32 -0.71 -3.72 1.80
C PHE A 32 -0.71 -4.32 3.20
N ASP A 33 -1.73 -4.01 4.00
CA ASP A 33 -1.87 -4.57 5.34
C ASP A 33 -2.02 -6.09 5.31
N ASN A 34 -2.80 -6.62 4.36
CA ASN A 34 -2.99 -8.05 4.19
C ASN A 34 -1.68 -8.79 3.87
N ARG A 35 -0.82 -8.18 3.07
CA ARG A 35 0.50 -8.77 2.78
C ARG A 35 1.34 -8.89 4.04
N LEU A 36 1.33 -7.88 4.89
CA LEU A 36 2.02 -7.93 6.18
C LEU A 36 1.40 -8.96 7.11
N VAL A 37 0.07 -9.00 7.20
CA VAL A 37 -0.63 -9.99 8.05
C VAL A 37 -0.25 -11.41 7.64
N ASN A 38 -0.31 -11.73 6.35
CA ASN A 38 0.02 -13.05 5.85
C ASN A 38 1.48 -13.41 6.13
N HIS A 39 2.39 -12.46 5.97
CA HIS A 39 3.80 -12.66 6.28
C HIS A 39 4.01 -13.05 7.75
N PHE A 40 3.36 -12.34 8.68
CA PHE A 40 3.51 -12.62 10.11
C PHE A 40 2.74 -13.86 10.58
N VAL A 41 1.62 -14.18 9.94
CA VAL A 41 0.92 -15.45 10.18
C VAL A 41 1.87 -16.62 9.85
N ASP A 42 2.54 -16.55 8.73
CA ASP A 42 3.50 -17.60 8.32
C ASP A 42 4.70 -17.65 9.25
N GLU A 43 5.21 -16.50 9.69
CA GLU A 43 6.32 -16.44 10.65
C GLU A 43 5.95 -17.05 11.98
N PHE A 44 4.77 -16.73 12.51
CA PHE A 44 4.26 -17.30 13.76
C PHE A 44 4.13 -18.82 13.64
N LYS A 45 3.60 -19.32 12.52
CA LYS A 45 3.46 -20.74 12.26
C LYS A 45 4.82 -21.45 12.24
N ARG A 46 5.82 -20.83 11.63
CA ARG A 46 7.19 -21.40 11.61
C ARG A 46 7.81 -21.44 13.00
N LYS A 47 7.65 -20.37 13.79
CA LYS A 47 8.26 -20.27 15.13
C LYS A 47 7.57 -21.14 16.16
N HIS A 48 6.25 -21.19 16.16
CA HIS A 48 5.45 -21.79 17.23
C HIS A 48 4.67 -23.02 16.80
N LYS A 49 4.71 -23.40 15.52
CA LYS A 49 4.00 -24.53 14.95
C LYS A 49 2.49 -24.47 15.14
N LYS A 50 1.93 -23.24 15.19
CA LYS A 50 0.51 -22.98 15.39
C LYS A 50 0.02 -21.97 14.35
N ASP A 51 -1.19 -22.20 13.85
CA ASP A 51 -1.81 -21.32 12.85
C ASP A 51 -2.81 -20.39 13.54
N LEU A 52 -2.42 -19.14 13.75
CA LEU A 52 -3.28 -18.15 14.40
C LEU A 52 -4.40 -17.63 13.48
N SER A 53 -4.37 -17.96 12.19
CA SER A 53 -5.42 -17.51 11.24
C SER A 53 -6.79 -18.11 11.55
N THR A 54 -6.86 -19.16 12.37
CA THR A 54 -8.11 -19.75 12.82
C THR A 54 -8.81 -18.92 13.90
N ASN A 55 -8.16 -17.91 14.46
CA ASN A 55 -8.68 -17.07 15.54
C ASN A 55 -8.90 -15.64 15.06
N ALA A 56 -10.17 -15.23 14.95
CA ALA A 56 -10.53 -13.91 14.43
C ALA A 56 -9.98 -12.75 15.30
N LYS A 57 -9.96 -12.95 16.63
CA LYS A 57 -9.43 -11.92 17.54
C LYS A 57 -7.93 -11.74 17.36
N ALA A 58 -7.18 -12.84 17.21
CA ALA A 58 -5.74 -12.79 16.98
C ALA A 58 -5.42 -12.09 15.65
N LEU A 59 -6.14 -12.44 14.59
CA LEU A 59 -5.97 -11.80 13.28
C LEU A 59 -6.24 -10.29 13.35
N ARG A 60 -7.27 -9.89 14.07
CA ARG A 60 -7.62 -8.47 14.21
C ARG A 60 -6.51 -7.71 14.93
N ARG A 61 -5.98 -8.28 16.00
CA ARG A 61 -4.89 -7.66 16.76
C ARG A 61 -3.62 -7.57 15.91
N LEU A 62 -3.33 -8.61 15.15
CA LEU A 62 -2.18 -8.62 14.24
C LEU A 62 -2.36 -7.57 13.14
N ARG A 63 -3.57 -7.46 12.56
CA ARG A 63 -3.87 -6.48 11.54
C ARG A 63 -3.65 -5.05 12.05
N THR A 64 -4.10 -4.75 13.26
CA THR A 64 -3.90 -3.42 13.87
C THR A 64 -2.42 -3.10 14.01
N ALA A 65 -1.63 -4.08 14.45
CA ALA A 65 -0.18 -3.91 14.56
C ALA A 65 0.48 -3.71 13.19
N CYS A 66 0.01 -4.43 12.17
CA CYS A 66 0.52 -4.29 10.80
C CYS A 66 0.20 -2.92 10.20
N GLU A 67 -0.98 -2.38 10.44
CA GLU A 67 -1.33 -1.03 10.00
C GLU A 67 -0.40 0.02 10.60
N ARG A 68 -0.09 -0.11 11.89
CA ARG A 68 0.85 0.79 12.56
C ARG A 68 2.25 0.65 11.99
N ALA A 69 2.70 -0.59 11.77
CA ALA A 69 4.01 -0.85 11.18
C ALA A 69 4.12 -0.25 9.77
N LYS A 70 3.08 -0.38 8.95
CA LYS A 70 3.04 0.22 7.62
C LYS A 70 3.24 1.73 7.69
N ARG A 71 2.58 2.40 8.64
CA ARG A 71 2.73 3.85 8.83
C ARG A 71 4.15 4.21 9.25
N VAL A 72 4.74 3.45 10.18
CA VAL A 72 6.12 3.66 10.64
C VAL A 72 7.09 3.53 9.46
N LEU A 73 6.86 2.56 8.57
CA LEU A 73 7.73 2.33 7.41
C LEU A 73 7.67 3.46 6.36
N SER A 74 6.70 4.37 6.46
CA SER A 74 6.67 5.56 5.61
C SER A 74 7.77 6.56 5.97
N SER A 75 8.25 6.54 7.21
CA SER A 75 9.28 7.47 7.70
C SER A 75 10.52 6.78 8.25
N ALA A 76 10.46 5.48 8.55
CA ALA A 76 11.57 4.72 9.12
C ALA A 76 11.94 3.53 8.24
N ALA A 77 13.19 3.08 8.36
CA ALA A 77 13.70 1.95 7.59
C ALA A 77 13.21 0.60 8.10
N GLN A 78 12.75 0.54 9.35
CA GLN A 78 12.23 -0.69 9.94
C GLN A 78 11.15 -0.37 10.98
N ALA A 79 10.32 -1.35 11.27
CA ALA A 79 9.27 -1.28 12.26
C ALA A 79 9.26 -2.55 13.10
N ALA A 80 8.97 -2.41 14.39
CA ALA A 80 8.83 -3.54 15.30
C ALA A 80 7.36 -3.86 15.53
N ILE A 81 7.08 -5.15 15.74
CA ILE A 81 5.75 -5.63 16.12
C ILE A 81 5.90 -6.37 17.44
N GLU A 82 5.13 -5.94 18.44
CA GLU A 82 5.08 -6.57 19.76
C GLU A 82 3.62 -6.72 20.16
N ILE A 83 3.18 -7.95 20.34
CA ILE A 83 1.80 -8.26 20.73
C ILE A 83 1.84 -9.28 21.86
N ASP A 84 1.36 -8.89 23.05
CA ASP A 84 1.28 -9.77 24.19
C ASP A 84 0.13 -10.76 24.00
N SER A 85 0.37 -12.03 24.30
CA SER A 85 -0.62 -13.10 24.25
C SER A 85 -1.44 -13.07 22.96
N LEU A 86 -0.75 -13.08 21.82
CA LEU A 86 -1.40 -13.00 20.51
C LEU A 86 -2.30 -14.21 20.26
N PHE A 87 -1.79 -15.42 20.54
CA PHE A 87 -2.50 -16.67 20.28
C PHE A 87 -2.09 -17.72 21.30
N GLU A 88 -3.08 -18.32 21.98
CA GLU A 88 -2.85 -19.35 23.01
C GLU A 88 -1.82 -18.94 24.07
N GLY A 89 -1.87 -17.68 24.50
CA GLY A 89 -0.96 -17.15 25.53
C GLY A 89 0.47 -16.89 25.04
N ILE A 90 0.74 -17.04 23.76
CA ILE A 90 2.07 -16.84 23.19
C ILE A 90 2.22 -15.40 22.77
N ASP A 91 3.27 -14.74 23.27
CA ASP A 91 3.63 -13.39 22.85
C ASP A 91 4.27 -13.42 21.46
N PHE A 92 4.03 -12.41 20.67
CA PHE A 92 4.64 -12.27 19.35
C PHE A 92 5.51 -11.02 19.29
N GLN A 93 6.77 -11.20 18.95
CA GLN A 93 7.72 -10.13 18.73
C GLN A 93 8.41 -10.35 17.40
N SER A 94 8.43 -9.35 16.55
CA SER A 94 9.06 -9.41 15.25
C SER A 94 9.41 -8.03 14.75
N GLN A 95 10.11 -7.98 13.62
CA GLN A 95 10.48 -6.75 12.93
C GLN A 95 10.26 -6.93 11.44
N ILE A 96 10.03 -5.81 10.76
CA ILE A 96 10.00 -5.80 9.31
C ILE A 96 10.74 -4.56 8.81
N THR A 97 11.53 -4.73 7.76
CA THR A 97 12.23 -3.63 7.10
C THR A 97 11.38 -3.07 5.98
N ARG A 98 11.64 -1.81 5.62
CA ARG A 98 11.00 -1.20 4.44
C ARG A 98 11.29 -2.02 3.18
N ALA A 99 12.52 -2.47 3.01
CA ALA A 99 12.91 -3.28 1.85
C ALA A 99 12.08 -4.57 1.77
N ARG A 100 11.87 -5.25 2.89
CA ARG A 100 11.05 -6.48 2.92
C ARG A 100 9.58 -6.17 2.63
N PHE A 101 9.06 -5.09 3.19
CA PHE A 101 7.70 -4.64 2.89
C PHE A 101 7.51 -4.37 1.39
N GLU A 102 8.44 -3.67 0.78
CA GLU A 102 8.42 -3.38 -0.65
C GLU A 102 8.48 -4.67 -1.49
N GLU A 103 9.27 -5.64 -1.06
CA GLU A 103 9.36 -6.94 -1.72
C GLU A 103 8.03 -7.71 -1.64
N LEU A 104 7.41 -7.73 -0.46
CA LEU A 104 6.13 -8.41 -0.24
C LEU A 104 5.01 -7.79 -1.08
N CYS A 105 5.07 -6.50 -1.33
CA CYS A 105 4.02 -5.73 -2.00
C CYS A 105 4.39 -5.31 -3.42
N GLY A 106 5.48 -5.83 -3.98
CA GLY A 106 6.00 -5.38 -5.28
C GLY A 106 4.99 -5.40 -6.41
N ASP A 107 4.16 -6.43 -6.49
CA ASP A 107 3.11 -6.54 -7.51
C ASP A 107 2.02 -5.47 -7.30
N LEU A 108 1.67 -5.17 -6.04
CA LEU A 108 0.69 -4.13 -5.72
C LEU A 108 1.20 -2.75 -6.13
N PHE A 109 2.48 -2.47 -5.88
CA PHE A 109 3.08 -1.21 -6.30
C PHE A 109 3.04 -1.04 -7.82
N ARG A 110 3.36 -2.09 -8.58
CA ARG A 110 3.30 -2.05 -10.04
C ARG A 110 1.90 -1.83 -10.56
N LYS A 111 0.88 -2.38 -9.89
CA LYS A 111 -0.52 -2.19 -10.26
C LYS A 111 -0.98 -0.74 -10.16
N THR A 112 -0.31 0.11 -9.38
CA THR A 112 -0.66 1.54 -9.31
C THR A 112 -0.43 2.24 -10.64
N LEU A 113 0.49 1.76 -11.46
CA LEU A 113 0.81 2.37 -12.74
C LEU A 113 -0.22 2.02 -13.83
N ASP A 114 -0.96 0.92 -13.69
CA ASP A 114 -1.95 0.51 -14.70
C ASP A 114 -3.06 1.56 -14.89
N PRO A 115 -3.73 2.04 -13.83
CA PRO A 115 -4.72 3.11 -13.99
C PRO A 115 -4.12 4.41 -14.52
N VAL A 116 -2.89 4.75 -14.13
CA VAL A 116 -2.19 5.93 -14.64
C VAL A 116 -1.98 5.82 -16.15
N SER A 117 -1.46 4.68 -16.60
CA SER A 117 -1.25 4.41 -18.02
C SER A 117 -2.57 4.46 -18.81
N ARG A 118 -3.64 3.90 -18.24
CA ARG A 118 -4.96 3.87 -18.86
C ARG A 118 -5.53 5.27 -19.05
N VAL A 119 -5.41 6.11 -18.03
CA VAL A 119 -5.88 7.51 -18.08
C VAL A 119 -5.16 8.28 -19.19
N LEU A 120 -3.85 8.11 -19.31
CA LEU A 120 -3.07 8.76 -20.35
C LEU A 120 -3.48 8.27 -21.74
N ALA A 121 -3.68 6.95 -21.90
CA ALA A 121 -4.12 6.37 -23.16
C ALA A 121 -5.52 6.86 -23.56
N ASP A 122 -6.47 6.87 -22.62
CA ASP A 122 -7.85 7.27 -22.88
C ASP A 122 -7.96 8.75 -23.24
N SER A 123 -7.16 9.59 -22.61
CA SER A 123 -7.14 11.04 -22.87
C SER A 123 -6.32 11.40 -24.12
N LYS A 124 -5.49 10.48 -24.60
CA LYS A 124 -4.53 10.70 -25.70
C LYS A 124 -3.52 11.81 -25.40
N ILE A 125 -3.23 12.03 -24.12
CA ILE A 125 -2.24 12.98 -23.64
C ILE A 125 -0.95 12.25 -23.32
N ASP A 126 0.19 12.77 -23.80
CA ASP A 126 1.51 12.19 -23.52
C ASP A 126 1.90 12.49 -22.07
N LYS A 127 2.50 11.51 -21.38
CA LYS A 127 2.96 11.69 -19.99
C LYS A 127 3.93 12.86 -19.83
N ARG A 128 4.68 13.18 -20.87
CA ARG A 128 5.62 14.33 -20.87
C ARG A 128 4.92 15.68 -20.85
N SER A 129 3.62 15.71 -21.21
CA SER A 129 2.81 16.93 -21.16
C SER A 129 2.20 17.17 -19.79
N ILE A 130 2.34 16.25 -18.86
CA ILE A 130 1.85 16.42 -17.48
C ILE A 130 2.75 17.39 -16.75
N GLN A 131 2.16 18.44 -16.23
CA GLN A 131 2.88 19.53 -15.56
C GLN A 131 3.00 19.30 -14.06
N GLU A 132 2.00 18.65 -13.46
CA GLU A 132 1.93 18.45 -12.02
C GLU A 132 1.19 17.17 -11.68
N VAL A 133 1.70 16.45 -10.69
CA VAL A 133 1.04 15.26 -10.13
C VAL A 133 0.71 15.54 -8.67
N VAL A 134 -0.57 15.48 -8.33
CA VAL A 134 -1.05 15.69 -6.96
C VAL A 134 -1.41 14.35 -6.36
N LEU A 135 -0.84 14.04 -5.20
CA LEU A 135 -1.07 12.79 -4.48
C LEU A 135 -2.00 13.03 -3.29
N VAL A 136 -3.03 12.20 -3.17
CA VAL A 136 -4.05 12.32 -2.13
C VAL A 136 -4.30 10.95 -1.51
N GLY A 137 -4.52 10.93 -0.20
CA GLY A 137 -4.84 9.72 0.54
C GLY A 137 -3.68 9.19 1.37
N GLY A 138 -3.98 8.28 2.30
CA GLY A 138 -2.97 7.74 3.23
C GLY A 138 -1.89 6.92 2.56
N SER A 139 -2.24 6.13 1.56
CA SER A 139 -1.29 5.23 0.88
C SER A 139 -0.26 5.97 0.04
N ILE A 140 -0.49 7.23 -0.33
CA ILE A 140 0.51 8.02 -1.07
C ILE A 140 1.72 8.37 -0.22
N ARG A 141 1.65 8.18 1.08
CA ARG A 141 2.77 8.38 1.99
C ARG A 141 3.80 7.27 1.92
N ILE A 142 3.45 6.13 1.31
CA ILE A 142 4.40 5.03 1.11
C ILE A 142 5.47 5.47 0.12
N PRO A 143 6.77 5.51 0.53
CA PRO A 143 7.83 6.06 -0.32
C PRO A 143 7.95 5.38 -1.69
N LYS A 144 7.70 4.08 -1.76
CA LYS A 144 7.80 3.33 -3.02
C LYS A 144 6.79 3.82 -4.06
N ILE A 145 5.57 4.16 -3.63
CA ILE A 145 4.54 4.69 -4.53
C ILE A 145 4.99 6.03 -5.08
N GLN A 146 5.50 6.92 -4.23
CA GLN A 146 6.01 8.22 -4.65
C GLN A 146 7.16 8.08 -5.64
N GLN A 147 8.08 7.15 -5.37
CA GLN A 147 9.22 6.89 -6.25
C GLN A 147 8.76 6.37 -7.62
N LEU A 148 7.86 5.39 -7.65
CA LEU A 148 7.36 4.83 -8.92
C LEU A 148 6.68 5.88 -9.78
N LEU A 149 5.86 6.76 -9.19
CA LEU A 149 5.19 7.82 -9.92
C LEU A 149 6.19 8.88 -10.42
N SER A 150 7.14 9.24 -9.58
CA SER A 150 8.20 10.17 -9.97
C SER A 150 9.02 9.63 -11.14
N ASP A 151 9.40 8.36 -11.10
CA ASP A 151 10.16 7.72 -12.18
C ASP A 151 9.33 7.59 -13.45
N TYR A 152 8.04 7.34 -13.32
CA TYR A 152 7.14 7.19 -14.47
C TYR A 152 6.93 8.51 -15.23
N PHE A 153 6.74 9.60 -14.51
CA PHE A 153 6.52 10.91 -15.13
C PHE A 153 7.80 11.70 -15.44
N GLY A 154 8.88 11.35 -14.78
CA GLY A 154 10.16 12.04 -14.94
C GLY A 154 10.28 13.27 -14.00
#